data_a2f65ed5bc1ab849b99612e9b71f243b
#
_entry.id   a2f65ed5bc1ab849b99612e9b71f243b
#
_cell.length_a   1.000
_cell.length_b   1.000
_cell.length_c   1.000
_cell.angle_alpha   90.00
_cell.angle_beta   90.00
_cell.angle_gamma   90.00
#
_symmetry.space_group_name_H-M   'P 1'
#
loop_
_entity.id
_entity.type
_entity.pdbx_description
1 polymer ?
#
loop_
_entity_poly.entity_id
_entity_poly.type
_entity_poly.pdbx_seq_one_letter_code
_entity_poly.pdbx_strand_id
1 'polypeptide(L)'
;LYEAFIKNYTGKQWQTDPKDLPAGIISRLPVRFNYDNRYFRDTWEGLPTDGYTAWMERMIDDPRIHVTLKTDFFDESQPYNRKALAAAGVPVVYTGPVDRYFDYSLGELKWRTVDFREVRYDEGDHFGCPVMNFSDADVPYTRAIEFKNFNPERRASQNPDKTVVWEEYSRFAERGDEPYYPINTEADKALYARYEELAKAEPLTVFGGRLGTYKYYDMH
;
A
#
# COMPACT_ATOMS: atom_id res chain seq x y z
N LEU A 1 24.22 10.06 8.34
CA LEU A 1 22.96 9.90 7.59
C LEU A 1 22.41 8.48 7.73
N TYR A 2 23.16 7.44 7.38
CA TYR A 2 22.70 6.04 7.45
C TYR A 2 22.22 5.65 8.84
N GLU A 3 23.03 5.84 9.88
CA GLU A 3 22.66 5.50 11.27
C GLU A 3 21.46 6.32 11.78
N ALA A 4 21.40 7.61 11.42
CA ALA A 4 20.36 8.51 11.93
C ALA A 4 19.00 8.38 11.24
N PHE A 5 18.96 8.07 9.94
CA PHE A 5 17.72 8.17 9.15
C PHE A 5 17.30 6.89 8.44
N ILE A 6 18.21 5.96 8.21
CA ILE A 6 17.92 4.79 7.36
C ILE A 6 17.89 3.50 8.17
N LYS A 7 18.94 3.23 8.96
CA LYS A 7 19.15 1.94 9.60
C LYS A 7 17.96 1.47 10.44
N ASN A 8 17.57 2.26 11.44
CA ASN A 8 16.51 1.85 12.37
C ASN A 8 15.12 1.93 11.73
N TYR A 9 14.85 2.97 10.92
CA TYR A 9 13.59 3.07 10.20
C TYR A 9 13.37 1.87 9.28
N THR A 10 14.38 1.56 8.47
CA THR A 10 14.33 0.42 7.54
C THR A 10 14.25 -0.90 8.30
N GLY A 11 15.01 -1.04 9.39
CA GLY A 11 14.94 -2.22 10.26
C GLY A 11 13.55 -2.44 10.86
N LYS A 12 12.87 -1.39 11.32
CA LYS A 12 11.48 -1.46 11.82
C LYS A 12 10.49 -1.83 10.71
N GLN A 13 10.57 -1.14 9.57
CA GLN A 13 9.65 -1.34 8.47
C GLN A 13 9.74 -2.74 7.87
N TRP A 14 10.95 -3.29 7.76
CA TRP A 14 11.20 -4.58 7.12
C TRP A 14 11.43 -5.73 8.10
N GLN A 15 11.62 -5.44 9.38
CA GLN A 15 12.02 -6.40 10.43
C GLN A 15 13.21 -7.27 9.99
N THR A 16 14.14 -6.67 9.27
CA THR A 16 15.30 -7.30 8.66
C THR A 16 16.47 -6.31 8.74
N ASP A 17 17.70 -6.78 8.94
CA ASP A 17 18.87 -5.90 8.87
C ASP A 17 18.91 -5.24 7.48
N PRO A 18 19.04 -3.91 7.39
CA PRO A 18 19.13 -3.21 6.11
C PRO A 18 20.22 -3.72 5.17
N LYS A 19 21.27 -4.34 5.72
CA LYS A 19 22.36 -4.96 4.92
C LYS A 19 21.92 -6.20 4.17
N ASP A 20 20.87 -6.88 4.66
CA ASP A 20 20.33 -8.09 4.06
C ASP A 20 19.18 -7.79 3.08
N LEU A 21 18.82 -6.51 2.93
CA LEU A 21 17.76 -6.06 2.01
C LEU A 21 18.34 -5.72 0.62
N PRO A 22 17.55 -5.90 -0.44
CA PRO A 22 17.92 -5.43 -1.78
C PRO A 22 18.27 -3.93 -1.78
N ALA A 23 19.38 -3.54 -2.39
CA ALA A 23 19.83 -2.14 -2.45
C ALA A 23 18.77 -1.18 -3.03
N GLY A 24 17.89 -1.66 -3.93
CA GLY A 24 16.80 -0.89 -4.51
C GLY A 24 15.80 -0.32 -3.49
N ILE A 25 15.67 -0.93 -2.31
CA ILE A 25 14.81 -0.42 -1.23
C ILE A 25 15.33 0.90 -0.67
N ILE A 26 16.66 1.04 -0.56
CA ILE A 26 17.30 2.22 0.02
C ILE A 26 17.63 3.26 -1.05
N SER A 27 18.07 2.82 -2.25
CA SER A 27 18.52 3.73 -3.32
C SER A 27 17.41 4.65 -3.88
N ARG A 28 16.15 4.31 -3.69
CA ARG A 28 15.01 5.15 -4.07
C ARG A 28 14.80 6.38 -3.17
N LEU A 29 15.40 6.40 -1.98
CA LEU A 29 15.23 7.52 -1.05
C LEU A 29 15.97 8.76 -1.57
N PRO A 30 15.29 9.93 -1.67
CA PRO A 30 15.88 11.13 -2.23
C PRO A 30 16.82 11.82 -1.22
N VAL A 31 18.03 11.30 -1.05
CA VAL A 31 19.04 11.97 -0.24
C VAL A 31 19.64 13.13 -1.03
N ARG A 32 19.45 14.36 -0.55
CA ARG A 32 19.93 15.60 -1.17
C ARG A 32 20.70 16.44 -0.16
N PHE A 33 21.71 17.15 -0.64
CA PHE A 33 22.52 18.10 0.15
C PHE A 33 22.14 19.56 -0.21
N ASN A 34 20.85 19.83 -0.27
CA ASN A 34 20.27 21.15 -0.53
C ASN A 34 18.97 21.34 0.27
N TYR A 35 18.31 22.50 0.13
CA TYR A 35 17.05 22.82 0.83
C TYR A 35 15.78 22.36 0.09
N ASP A 36 15.91 21.53 -0.98
CA ASP A 36 14.78 20.94 -1.66
C ASP A 36 14.24 19.76 -0.81
N ASN A 37 13.12 19.98 -0.13
CA ASN A 37 12.47 19.02 0.76
C ASN A 37 11.34 18.21 0.11
N ARG A 38 11.10 18.39 -1.19
CA ARG A 38 10.08 17.62 -1.92
C ARG A 38 10.56 16.19 -2.13
N TYR A 39 9.66 15.22 -1.91
CA TYR A 39 9.99 13.82 -2.16
C TYR A 39 10.13 13.56 -3.66
N PHE A 40 9.11 13.91 -4.44
CA PHE A 40 9.13 13.85 -5.91
C PHE A 40 9.45 15.22 -6.53
N ARG A 41 9.71 15.24 -7.84
CA ARG A 41 9.91 16.46 -8.64
C ARG A 41 8.84 16.58 -9.72
N ASP A 42 7.66 16.09 -9.45
CA ASP A 42 6.55 16.13 -10.39
C ASP A 42 6.05 17.57 -10.58
N THR A 43 5.56 17.85 -11.78
CA THR A 43 4.98 19.16 -12.10
C THR A 43 3.71 19.39 -11.31
N TRP A 44 2.93 18.33 -11.07
CA TRP A 44 1.68 18.39 -10.36
C TRP A 44 1.75 17.50 -9.12
N GLU A 45 1.46 18.06 -7.98
CA GLU A 45 1.33 17.36 -6.71
C GLU A 45 0.22 17.98 -5.88
N GLY A 46 -0.55 17.18 -5.18
CA GLY A 46 -1.67 17.64 -4.34
C GLY A 46 -2.47 16.48 -3.80
N LEU A 47 -3.48 16.84 -3.01
CA LEU A 47 -4.47 15.91 -2.50
C LEU A 47 -5.85 16.30 -3.04
N PRO A 48 -6.76 15.34 -3.30
CA PRO A 48 -8.13 15.68 -3.69
C PRO A 48 -8.81 16.50 -2.60
N THR A 49 -9.31 17.70 -2.94
CA THR A 49 -9.94 18.61 -1.99
C THR A 49 -11.13 17.97 -1.25
N ASP A 50 -11.93 17.18 -1.95
CA ASP A 50 -13.10 16.48 -1.38
C ASP A 50 -12.78 15.06 -0.87
N GLY A 51 -11.49 14.68 -0.87
CA GLY A 51 -11.01 13.37 -0.48
C GLY A 51 -11.02 12.35 -1.63
N TYR A 52 -10.35 11.23 -1.39
CA TYR A 52 -10.16 10.19 -2.41
C TYR A 52 -11.46 9.48 -2.79
N THR A 53 -12.39 9.30 -1.86
CA THR A 53 -13.69 8.66 -2.16
C THR A 53 -14.46 9.44 -3.21
N ALA A 54 -14.64 10.75 -3.02
CA ALA A 54 -15.33 11.60 -3.97
C ALA A 54 -14.60 11.69 -5.33
N TRP A 55 -13.28 11.61 -5.33
CA TRP A 55 -12.49 11.54 -6.56
C TRP A 55 -12.74 10.23 -7.31
N MET A 56 -12.70 9.10 -6.63
CA MET A 56 -12.98 7.79 -7.22
C MET A 56 -14.41 7.68 -7.74
N GLU A 57 -15.39 8.18 -6.97
CA GLU A 57 -16.79 8.24 -7.39
C GLU A 57 -16.95 8.99 -8.71
N ARG A 58 -16.29 10.14 -8.88
CA ARG A 58 -16.29 10.88 -10.15
C ARG A 58 -15.63 10.11 -11.30
N MET A 59 -14.58 9.33 -11.01
CA MET A 59 -13.89 8.52 -12.05
C MET A 59 -14.75 7.38 -12.58
N ILE A 60 -15.63 6.82 -11.75
CA ILE A 60 -16.51 5.70 -12.10
C ILE A 60 -17.93 6.14 -12.43
N ASP A 61 -18.22 7.43 -12.44
CA ASP A 61 -19.54 7.99 -12.80
C ASP A 61 -19.72 8.02 -14.33
N ASP A 62 -19.86 6.84 -14.91
CA ASP A 62 -20.12 6.62 -16.33
C ASP A 62 -21.13 5.47 -16.46
N PRO A 63 -22.20 5.59 -17.27
CA PRO A 63 -23.23 4.56 -17.42
C PRO A 63 -22.73 3.22 -17.95
N ARG A 64 -21.53 3.17 -18.51
CA ARG A 64 -20.87 1.94 -18.96
C ARG A 64 -20.10 1.22 -17.86
N ILE A 65 -19.91 1.87 -16.69
CA ILE A 65 -19.17 1.31 -15.55
C ILE A 65 -20.17 0.84 -14.50
N HIS A 66 -20.13 -0.43 -14.16
CA HIS A 66 -20.95 -1.02 -13.11
C HIS A 66 -20.09 -1.45 -11.94
N VAL A 67 -20.27 -0.84 -10.79
CA VAL A 67 -19.54 -1.16 -9.56
C VAL A 67 -20.34 -2.10 -8.69
N THR A 68 -19.77 -3.26 -8.38
CA THR A 68 -20.37 -4.23 -7.47
C THR A 68 -19.44 -4.40 -6.27
N LEU A 69 -19.91 -3.98 -5.09
CA LEU A 69 -19.17 -4.10 -3.83
C LEU A 69 -19.55 -5.38 -3.08
N LYS A 70 -18.74 -5.73 -2.07
CA LYS A 70 -18.95 -6.93 -1.20
C LYS A 70 -19.05 -8.23 -1.99
N THR A 71 -18.28 -8.33 -3.06
CA THR A 71 -18.23 -9.49 -3.95
C THR A 71 -16.84 -10.10 -3.89
N ASP A 72 -16.74 -11.37 -3.49
CA ASP A 72 -15.49 -12.13 -3.58
C ASP A 72 -15.43 -12.81 -4.94
N PHE A 73 -14.38 -12.51 -5.69
CA PHE A 73 -14.13 -13.06 -7.02
C PHE A 73 -13.98 -14.59 -7.04
N PHE A 74 -13.64 -15.21 -5.91
CA PHE A 74 -13.45 -16.65 -5.77
C PHE A 74 -14.66 -17.38 -5.15
N ASP A 75 -15.68 -16.65 -4.70
CA ASP A 75 -16.92 -17.24 -4.18
C ASP A 75 -17.86 -17.59 -5.33
N GLU A 76 -17.99 -18.89 -5.64
CA GLU A 76 -18.83 -19.39 -6.73
C GLU A 76 -20.32 -19.07 -6.55
N SER A 77 -20.76 -18.69 -5.35
CA SER A 77 -22.14 -18.24 -5.11
C SER A 77 -22.40 -16.82 -5.61
N GLN A 78 -21.36 -16.04 -5.88
CA GLN A 78 -21.44 -14.66 -6.36
C GLN A 78 -21.61 -14.58 -7.88
N PRO A 79 -22.35 -13.59 -8.41
CA PRO A 79 -22.65 -13.51 -9.84
C PRO A 79 -21.42 -13.22 -10.72
N TYR A 80 -20.43 -12.52 -10.19
CA TYR A 80 -19.21 -12.12 -10.92
C TYR A 80 -17.96 -12.86 -10.40
N ASN A 81 -18.11 -14.16 -10.15
CA ASN A 81 -16.99 -14.98 -9.73
C ASN A 81 -16.12 -15.41 -10.93
N ARG A 82 -14.88 -15.83 -10.64
CA ARG A 82 -13.88 -16.27 -11.63
C ARG A 82 -14.43 -17.28 -12.63
N LYS A 83 -15.13 -18.30 -12.13
CA LYS A 83 -15.63 -19.42 -12.94
C LYS A 83 -16.75 -19.00 -13.87
N ALA A 84 -17.69 -18.18 -13.38
CA ALA A 84 -18.79 -17.66 -14.17
C ALA A 84 -18.29 -16.73 -15.28
N LEU A 85 -17.34 -15.83 -15.00
CA LEU A 85 -16.78 -14.92 -15.99
C LEU A 85 -15.97 -15.68 -17.06
N ALA A 86 -15.18 -16.66 -16.65
CA ALA A 86 -14.43 -17.52 -17.58
C ALA A 86 -15.38 -18.30 -18.50
N ALA A 87 -16.45 -18.90 -17.97
CA ALA A 87 -17.46 -19.62 -18.74
C ALA A 87 -18.21 -18.70 -19.73
N ALA A 88 -18.40 -17.43 -19.37
CA ALA A 88 -19.00 -16.42 -20.24
C ALA A 88 -18.03 -15.79 -21.25
N GLY A 89 -16.75 -16.16 -21.22
CA GLY A 89 -15.71 -15.60 -22.11
C GLY A 89 -15.41 -14.12 -21.84
N VAL A 90 -15.64 -13.65 -20.61
CA VAL A 90 -15.43 -12.25 -20.23
C VAL A 90 -13.96 -12.02 -19.89
N PRO A 91 -13.26 -11.06 -20.55
CA PRO A 91 -11.91 -10.69 -20.16
C PRO A 91 -11.86 -10.08 -18.75
N VAL A 92 -10.84 -10.44 -17.98
CA VAL A 92 -10.66 -10.00 -16.59
C VAL A 92 -9.33 -9.26 -16.45
N VAL A 93 -9.34 -8.10 -15.79
CA VAL A 93 -8.14 -7.47 -15.25
C VAL A 93 -8.11 -7.76 -13.75
N TYR A 94 -7.24 -8.68 -13.36
CA TYR A 94 -7.12 -9.11 -11.97
C TYR A 94 -6.00 -8.33 -11.25
N THR A 95 -6.36 -7.61 -10.20
CA THR A 95 -5.43 -6.78 -9.42
C THR A 95 -5.20 -7.29 -8.00
N GLY A 96 -5.78 -8.43 -7.65
CA GLY A 96 -5.56 -9.11 -6.37
C GLY A 96 -4.25 -9.91 -6.32
N PRO A 97 -3.94 -10.58 -5.19
CA PRO A 97 -2.73 -11.40 -5.04
C PRO A 97 -2.69 -12.54 -6.05
N VAL A 98 -1.59 -12.63 -6.80
CA VAL A 98 -1.44 -13.62 -7.87
C VAL A 98 -1.44 -15.06 -7.34
N ASP A 99 -0.84 -15.31 -6.19
CA ASP A 99 -0.83 -16.61 -5.53
C ASP A 99 -2.24 -17.05 -5.10
N ARG A 100 -3.06 -16.14 -4.60
CA ARG A 100 -4.48 -16.40 -4.31
C ARG A 100 -5.25 -16.78 -5.58
N TYR A 101 -4.96 -16.17 -6.72
CA TYR A 101 -5.62 -16.52 -7.97
C TYR A 101 -5.42 -18.00 -8.35
N PHE A 102 -4.27 -18.57 -7.99
CA PHE A 102 -3.92 -19.97 -8.21
C PHE A 102 -4.04 -20.86 -6.96
N ASP A 103 -4.89 -20.45 -5.99
CA ASP A 103 -5.16 -21.19 -4.76
C ASP A 103 -3.89 -21.56 -3.98
N TYR A 104 -2.88 -20.68 -4.03
CA TYR A 104 -1.57 -20.87 -3.38
C TYR A 104 -0.86 -22.18 -3.77
N SER A 105 -1.16 -22.73 -4.95
CA SER A 105 -0.72 -24.04 -5.42
C SER A 105 0.80 -24.24 -5.49
N LEU A 106 1.56 -23.14 -5.60
CA LEU A 106 3.03 -23.13 -5.60
C LEU A 106 3.64 -22.68 -4.27
N GLY A 107 2.82 -22.23 -3.32
CA GLY A 107 3.19 -21.62 -2.04
C GLY A 107 2.76 -20.17 -1.95
N GLU A 108 2.92 -19.57 -0.78
CA GLU A 108 2.51 -18.19 -0.50
C GLU A 108 3.65 -17.21 -0.74
N LEU A 109 3.38 -16.11 -1.46
CA LEU A 109 4.28 -14.97 -1.59
C LEU A 109 4.27 -14.16 -0.27
N LYS A 110 5.43 -13.68 0.12
CA LYS A 110 5.59 -12.98 1.40
C LYS A 110 5.37 -11.49 1.28
N TRP A 111 4.58 -10.95 2.19
CA TRP A 111 4.22 -9.55 2.26
C TRP A 111 4.53 -8.94 3.61
N ARG A 112 4.74 -7.64 3.62
CA ARG A 112 4.61 -6.80 4.81
C ARG A 112 3.20 -6.27 4.87
N THR A 113 2.67 -6.19 6.10
CA THR A 113 1.43 -5.48 6.42
C THR A 113 1.70 -4.40 7.46
N VAL A 114 0.72 -3.57 7.74
CA VAL A 114 0.78 -2.53 8.75
C VAL A 114 -0.46 -2.58 9.64
N ASP A 115 -0.25 -2.43 10.94
CA ASP A 115 -1.31 -2.21 11.91
C ASP A 115 -1.33 -0.73 12.30
N PHE A 116 -2.52 -0.19 12.52
CA PHE A 116 -2.70 1.18 12.94
C PHE A 116 -3.26 1.23 14.37
N ARG A 117 -2.62 2.03 15.22
CA ARG A 117 -3.13 2.35 16.55
C ARG A 117 -3.64 3.78 16.55
N GLU A 118 -4.93 3.97 16.82
CA GLU A 118 -5.51 5.29 17.02
C GLU A 118 -5.16 5.82 18.41
N VAL A 119 -4.57 7.01 18.45
CA VAL A 119 -4.28 7.74 19.69
C VAL A 119 -4.96 9.10 19.64
N ARG A 120 -5.64 9.47 20.72
CA ARG A 120 -6.36 10.75 20.84
C ARG A 120 -5.63 11.66 21.80
N TYR A 121 -5.46 12.91 21.41
CA TYR A 121 -4.83 13.93 22.21
C TYR A 121 -5.82 15.07 22.50
N ASP A 122 -5.78 15.57 23.75
CA ASP A 122 -6.55 16.75 24.19
C ASP A 122 -5.75 18.03 23.89
N GLU A 123 -5.34 18.17 22.64
CA GLU A 123 -4.66 19.34 22.08
C GLU A 123 -4.99 19.44 20.59
N GLY A 124 -4.95 20.66 20.07
CA GLY A 124 -5.42 20.91 18.70
C GLY A 124 -4.52 20.42 17.59
N ASP A 125 -3.22 20.23 17.87
CA ASP A 125 -2.20 19.84 16.89
C ASP A 125 -1.03 19.22 17.69
N HIS A 126 -0.71 17.96 17.43
CA HIS A 126 0.31 17.24 18.19
C HIS A 126 1.68 17.28 17.48
N PHE A 127 1.70 17.00 16.18
CA PHE A 127 2.94 16.93 15.41
C PHE A 127 3.19 18.15 14.50
N GLY A 128 2.21 18.98 14.25
CA GLY A 128 2.34 20.14 13.34
C GLY A 128 2.51 19.79 11.87
N CYS A 129 2.40 18.51 11.51
CA CYS A 129 2.55 18.01 10.16
C CYS A 129 1.66 16.79 9.92
N PRO A 130 1.27 16.49 8.65
CA PRO A 130 0.36 15.37 8.35
C PRO A 130 0.99 14.00 8.57
N VAL A 131 2.30 13.87 8.35
CA VAL A 131 3.04 12.59 8.51
C VAL A 131 4.42 12.86 9.10
N MET A 132 4.74 12.13 10.15
CA MET A 132 6.07 12.14 10.76
C MET A 132 6.64 10.72 10.76
N ASN A 133 7.85 10.55 10.20
CA ASN A 133 8.59 9.29 10.24
C ASN A 133 9.53 9.24 11.45
N PHE A 134 9.61 8.10 12.11
CA PHE A 134 10.42 7.89 13.30
C PHE A 134 11.58 6.95 13.00
N SER A 135 12.78 7.49 13.00
CA SER A 135 14.02 6.71 12.79
C SER A 135 14.66 6.21 14.09
N ASP A 136 14.19 6.66 15.24
CA ASP A 136 14.74 6.26 16.54
C ASP A 136 14.38 4.82 16.88
N ALA A 137 15.35 4.09 17.46
CA ALA A 137 15.17 2.66 17.75
C ALA A 137 14.22 2.39 18.93
N ASP A 138 14.06 3.33 19.84
CA ASP A 138 13.19 3.28 21.02
C ASP A 138 11.73 3.61 20.70
N VAL A 139 11.44 4.21 19.56
CA VAL A 139 10.08 4.43 19.08
C VAL A 139 9.63 3.19 18.28
N PRO A 140 8.59 2.45 18.72
CA PRO A 140 8.25 1.15 18.13
C PRO A 140 7.52 1.23 16.79
N TYR A 141 6.88 2.35 16.46
CA TYR A 141 6.18 2.57 15.20
C TYR A 141 7.09 3.25 14.16
N THR A 142 6.74 3.08 12.88
CA THR A 142 7.51 3.62 11.75
C THR A 142 7.13 5.05 11.44
N ARG A 143 5.85 5.38 11.59
CA ARG A 143 5.33 6.73 11.36
C ARG A 143 4.10 7.02 12.20
N ALA A 144 3.82 8.32 12.36
CA ALA A 144 2.57 8.82 12.88
C ALA A 144 1.87 9.67 11.82
N ILE A 145 0.55 9.55 11.74
CA ILE A 145 -0.28 10.25 10.74
C ILE A 145 -1.29 11.10 11.50
N GLU A 146 -1.21 12.41 11.38
CA GLU A 146 -2.16 13.36 11.95
C GLU A 146 -3.05 13.92 10.84
N PHE A 147 -4.20 13.31 10.64
CA PHE A 147 -5.05 13.52 9.46
C PHE A 147 -5.51 14.95 9.27
N LYS A 148 -5.75 15.69 10.34
CA LYS A 148 -6.21 17.10 10.25
C LYS A 148 -5.20 18.01 9.55
N ASN A 149 -3.93 17.65 9.53
CA ASN A 149 -2.87 18.42 8.93
C ASN A 149 -2.71 18.22 7.40
N PHE A 150 -3.42 17.22 6.81
CA PHE A 150 -3.44 17.08 5.36
C PHE A 150 -4.23 18.17 4.63
N ASN A 151 -5.23 18.77 5.30
CA ASN A 151 -6.13 19.75 4.69
C ASN A 151 -6.15 21.04 5.54
N PRO A 152 -5.08 21.85 5.48
CA PRO A 152 -4.96 23.05 6.30
C PRO A 152 -6.09 24.08 6.05
N GLU A 153 -6.68 24.08 4.85
CA GLU A 153 -7.83 24.92 4.49
C GLU A 153 -9.11 24.55 5.25
N ARG A 154 -9.18 23.35 5.80
CA ARG A 154 -10.31 22.85 6.61
C ARG A 154 -10.13 23.06 8.12
N ARG A 155 -9.03 23.68 8.56
CA ARG A 155 -8.73 23.86 10.01
C ARG A 155 -9.85 24.59 10.76
N ALA A 156 -10.49 25.56 10.14
CA ALA A 156 -11.60 26.29 10.78
C ALA A 156 -12.83 25.42 11.12
N SER A 157 -13.03 24.30 10.43
CA SER A 157 -14.11 23.35 10.66
C SER A 157 -13.73 22.18 11.56
N GLN A 158 -12.46 22.06 11.95
CA GLN A 158 -11.94 20.98 12.81
C GLN A 158 -11.99 21.40 14.28
N ASN A 159 -12.02 20.40 15.18
CA ASN A 159 -11.96 20.65 16.62
C ASN A 159 -10.60 21.30 16.98
N PRO A 160 -10.59 22.53 17.56
CA PRO A 160 -9.34 23.21 17.89
C PRO A 160 -8.61 22.61 19.11
N ASP A 161 -9.32 21.87 19.96
CA ASP A 161 -8.81 21.38 21.23
C ASP A 161 -8.45 19.89 21.24
N LYS A 162 -8.70 19.17 20.12
CA LYS A 162 -8.47 17.73 20.04
C LYS A 162 -7.92 17.33 18.69
N THR A 163 -7.02 16.33 18.70
CA THR A 163 -6.54 15.69 17.48
C THR A 163 -6.51 14.18 17.63
N VAL A 164 -6.47 13.51 16.49
CA VAL A 164 -6.33 12.05 16.37
C VAL A 164 -5.11 11.75 15.53
N VAL A 165 -4.27 10.88 16.05
CA VAL A 165 -3.06 10.39 15.39
C VAL A 165 -3.18 8.90 15.18
N TRP A 166 -2.77 8.42 14.02
CA TRP A 166 -2.57 6.99 13.78
C TRP A 166 -1.09 6.68 13.78
N GLU A 167 -0.68 5.77 14.66
CA GLU A 167 0.67 5.21 14.69
C GLU A 167 0.72 3.94 13.85
N GLU A 168 1.67 3.87 12.91
CA GLU A 168 1.83 2.76 11.97
C GLU A 168 2.89 1.78 12.46
N TYR A 169 2.48 0.54 12.68
CA TYR A 169 3.34 -0.59 13.08
C TYR A 169 3.48 -1.56 11.92
N SER A 170 4.69 -1.79 11.45
CA SER A 170 4.93 -2.72 10.35
C SER A 170 5.26 -4.12 10.87
N ARG A 171 4.65 -5.15 10.27
CA ARG A 171 4.92 -6.56 10.57
C ARG A 171 4.88 -7.44 9.32
N PHE A 172 5.27 -8.70 9.44
CA PHE A 172 5.01 -9.68 8.38
C PHE A 172 3.51 -9.97 8.28
N ALA A 173 3.01 -10.06 7.05
CA ALA A 173 1.62 -10.41 6.80
C ALA A 173 1.42 -11.91 7.05
N GLU A 174 0.28 -12.23 7.65
CA GLU A 174 -0.26 -13.59 7.75
C GLU A 174 -1.41 -13.75 6.75
N ARG A 175 -1.87 -14.99 6.55
CA ARG A 175 -2.98 -15.25 5.63
C ARG A 175 -4.25 -14.54 6.11
N GLY A 176 -4.82 -13.70 5.26
CA GLY A 176 -6.00 -12.88 5.56
C GLY A 176 -5.68 -11.43 5.88
N ASP A 177 -4.42 -11.10 6.12
CA ASP A 177 -4.00 -9.70 6.24
C ASP A 177 -3.97 -8.98 4.89
N GLU A 178 -4.14 -7.67 4.93
CA GLU A 178 -3.94 -6.80 3.76
C GLU A 178 -2.46 -6.76 3.38
N PRO A 179 -2.08 -7.15 2.14
CA PRO A 179 -0.70 -7.10 1.68
C PRO A 179 -0.31 -5.69 1.22
N TYR A 180 0.62 -5.06 1.92
CA TYR A 180 1.07 -3.68 1.61
C TYR A 180 2.33 -3.66 0.75
N TYR A 181 3.37 -4.39 1.15
CA TYR A 181 4.68 -4.33 0.49
C TYR A 181 5.22 -5.73 0.21
N PRO A 182 5.58 -6.05 -1.05
CA PRO A 182 6.23 -7.32 -1.37
C PRO A 182 7.64 -7.35 -0.78
N ILE A 183 8.02 -8.48 -0.16
CA ILE A 183 9.34 -8.60 0.48
C ILE A 183 10.45 -8.73 -0.55
N ASN A 184 10.16 -9.42 -1.68
CA ASN A 184 11.07 -9.54 -2.81
C ASN A 184 12.43 -10.16 -2.49
N THR A 185 12.48 -11.15 -1.58
CA THR A 185 13.68 -11.99 -1.44
C THR A 185 13.94 -12.77 -2.73
N GLU A 186 15.11 -13.32 -2.92
CA GLU A 186 15.40 -14.18 -4.07
C GLU A 186 14.46 -15.40 -4.16
N ALA A 187 14.09 -15.95 -3.00
CA ALA A 187 13.10 -17.03 -2.94
C ALA A 187 11.71 -16.57 -3.38
N ASP A 188 11.27 -15.39 -2.95
CA ASP A 188 9.98 -14.82 -3.36
C ASP A 188 9.95 -14.50 -4.86
N LYS A 189 11.04 -13.96 -5.41
CA LYS A 189 11.17 -13.71 -6.86
C LYS A 189 11.12 -15.01 -7.67
N ALA A 190 11.81 -16.04 -7.20
CA ALA A 190 11.76 -17.36 -7.85
C ALA A 190 10.36 -17.97 -7.80
N LEU A 191 9.66 -17.83 -6.68
CA LEU A 191 8.28 -18.27 -6.54
C LEU A 191 7.34 -17.47 -7.44
N TYR A 192 7.48 -16.13 -7.48
CA TYR A 192 6.68 -15.29 -8.35
C TYR A 192 6.89 -15.62 -9.83
N ALA A 193 8.13 -15.87 -10.28
CA ALA A 193 8.40 -16.26 -11.66
C ALA A 193 7.63 -17.53 -12.07
N ARG A 194 7.44 -18.47 -11.15
CA ARG A 194 6.61 -19.68 -11.41
C ARG A 194 5.12 -19.32 -11.54
N TYR A 195 4.61 -18.40 -10.72
CA TYR A 195 3.24 -17.88 -10.88
C TYR A 195 3.07 -17.09 -12.18
N GLU A 196 4.06 -16.33 -12.59
CA GLU A 196 4.04 -15.61 -13.86
C GLU A 196 3.90 -16.57 -15.06
N GLU A 197 4.54 -17.74 -15.03
CA GLU A 197 4.35 -18.77 -16.05
C GLU A 197 2.91 -19.32 -16.06
N LEU A 198 2.32 -19.53 -14.89
CA LEU A 198 0.90 -19.94 -14.80
C LEU A 198 -0.01 -18.82 -15.34
N ALA A 199 0.28 -17.57 -15.03
CA ALA A 199 -0.49 -16.41 -15.47
C ALA A 199 -0.48 -16.24 -17.00
N LYS A 200 0.62 -16.56 -17.67
CA LYS A 200 0.70 -16.56 -19.16
C LYS A 200 -0.22 -17.57 -19.81
N ALA A 201 -0.61 -18.62 -19.09
CA ALA A 201 -1.52 -19.66 -19.60
C ALA A 201 -3.01 -19.29 -19.44
N GLU A 202 -3.34 -18.15 -18.80
CA GLU A 202 -4.69 -17.65 -18.60
C GLU A 202 -5.12 -16.71 -19.75
N PRO A 203 -5.80 -17.19 -20.79
CA PRO A 203 -5.98 -16.43 -22.02
C PRO A 203 -6.92 -15.22 -21.90
N LEU A 204 -7.77 -15.20 -20.87
CA LEU A 204 -8.77 -14.16 -20.63
C LEU A 204 -8.43 -13.28 -19.43
N THR A 205 -7.30 -13.51 -18.77
CA THR A 205 -6.96 -12.75 -17.55
C THR A 205 -5.65 -12.00 -17.73
N VAL A 206 -5.69 -10.70 -17.49
CA VAL A 206 -4.50 -9.84 -17.39
C VAL A 206 -4.24 -9.56 -15.91
N PHE A 207 -3.05 -9.90 -15.44
CA PHE A 207 -2.63 -9.60 -14.07
C PHE A 207 -1.98 -8.22 -14.01
N GLY A 208 -2.45 -7.37 -13.09
CA GLY A 208 -2.00 -6.00 -12.97
C GLY A 208 -1.91 -5.53 -11.51
N GLY A 209 -1.34 -4.33 -11.33
CA GLY A 209 -1.20 -3.72 -10.01
C GLY A 209 -0.15 -4.41 -9.14
N ARG A 210 0.05 -3.86 -7.93
CA ARG A 210 1.07 -4.30 -6.98
C ARG A 210 0.94 -5.78 -6.59
N LEU A 211 -0.28 -6.23 -6.37
CA LEU A 211 -0.57 -7.59 -5.90
C LEU A 211 -0.50 -8.62 -7.02
N GLY A 212 -1.02 -8.29 -8.20
CA GLY A 212 -1.02 -9.18 -9.36
C GLY A 212 0.36 -9.36 -10.00
N THR A 213 1.27 -8.41 -9.81
CA THR A 213 2.62 -8.44 -10.40
C THR A 213 3.74 -8.59 -9.37
N TYR A 214 3.40 -8.72 -8.10
CA TYR A 214 4.34 -8.81 -6.98
C TYR A 214 5.45 -7.75 -7.02
N LYS A 215 5.08 -6.50 -7.37
CA LYS A 215 5.99 -5.35 -7.46
C LYS A 215 5.48 -4.20 -6.61
N TYR A 216 6.42 -3.44 -6.07
CA TYR A 216 6.09 -2.14 -5.48
C TYR A 216 5.88 -1.12 -6.59
N TYR A 217 4.72 -0.47 -6.56
CA TYR A 217 4.39 0.68 -7.39
C TYR A 217 3.99 1.85 -6.51
N ASP A 218 4.38 3.06 -6.89
CA ASP A 218 3.78 4.29 -6.39
C ASP A 218 2.39 4.49 -7.02
N MET A 219 1.64 5.48 -6.55
CA MET A 219 0.24 5.67 -7.00
C MET A 219 0.10 6.36 -8.36
N HIS A 220 1.22 6.73 -9.00
CA HIS A 220 1.23 7.35 -10.32
C HIS A 220 1.70 6.42 -11.41
#